data_02ead24c7cfc4d69023cba086b1ddb82
#
_entry.id   02ead24c7cfc4d69023cba086b1ddb82
#
_cell.length_a   1.000
_cell.length_b   1.000
_cell.length_c   1.000
_cell.angle_alpha   90.00
_cell.angle_beta   90.00
_cell.angle_gamma   90.00
#
_symmetry.space_group_name_H-M   'P 1'
#
loop_
_entity.id
_entity.type
_entity.pdbx_description
1 polymer ?
#
loop_
_entity_poly.entity_id
_entity_poly.type
_entity_poly.pdbx_seq_one_letter_code
_entity_poly.pdbx_strand_id
1 'polypeptide(L)'
;MRFKIQIVLILFLPLIAFAQVNTTYSLKVLGVVQDGGLPHLGSNKLCCDETQSKSYVTSLMLINNGNNYSYLFDASPDINEQLNFMGDRIKNDLKGIFLTHAHIGHYTGLMYFGREALNSKSINVYAMPRMKKFLEQNGPWSQLVSLENILITELNNNSMISLDSNVMIQPIEVPHRPEFSETVGYKIYGPNKKALFIPDIDKW
;
A
#
# COMPACT_ATOMS: atom_id res chain seq x y z
N MET A 1 42.54 21.72 66.45
CA MET A 1 42.34 20.67 65.40
C MET A 1 41.08 21.06 64.59
N ARG A 2 41.22 21.57 63.37
CA ARG A 2 40.10 21.98 62.49
C ARG A 2 39.81 20.83 61.51
N PHE A 3 38.68 20.20 61.63
CA PHE A 3 38.16 19.21 60.65
C PHE A 3 37.62 19.95 59.43
N LYS A 4 38.16 19.69 58.25
CA LYS A 4 37.62 20.11 56.99
C LYS A 4 36.61 19.05 56.52
N ILE A 5 35.36 19.36 56.47
CA ILE A 5 34.33 18.54 55.86
C ILE A 5 34.39 18.76 54.34
N GLN A 6 34.74 17.74 53.59
CA GLN A 6 34.59 17.71 52.11
C GLN A 6 33.20 17.22 51.77
N ILE A 7 32.40 18.10 51.17
CA ILE A 7 31.08 17.73 50.61
C ILE A 7 31.32 17.19 49.22
N VAL A 8 31.09 15.89 49.02
CA VAL A 8 31.07 15.25 47.69
C VAL A 8 29.67 15.40 47.11
N LEU A 9 29.52 16.28 46.12
CA LEU A 9 28.27 16.47 45.39
C LEU A 9 28.17 15.37 44.32
N ILE A 10 27.34 14.31 44.53
CA ILE A 10 27.07 13.29 43.53
C ILE A 10 25.95 13.83 42.62
N LEU A 11 26.32 14.23 41.42
CA LEU A 11 25.38 14.57 40.35
C LEU A 11 24.73 13.30 39.79
N PHE A 12 23.49 13.06 40.16
CA PHE A 12 22.64 12.08 39.51
C PHE A 12 22.19 12.66 38.14
N LEU A 13 22.85 12.27 37.06
CA LEU A 13 22.36 12.48 35.70
C LEU A 13 21.33 11.38 35.42
N PRO A 14 20.06 11.71 35.11
CA PRO A 14 19.12 10.70 34.69
C PRO A 14 19.58 10.10 33.35
N LEU A 15 19.90 8.80 33.31
CA LEU A 15 20.06 8.05 32.09
C LEU A 15 18.68 7.98 31.42
N ILE A 16 18.42 8.84 30.42
CA ILE A 16 17.28 8.71 29.54
C ILE A 16 17.61 7.54 28.60
N ALA A 17 17.18 6.35 28.97
CA ALA A 17 17.18 5.20 28.08
C ALA A 17 16.14 5.44 26.98
N PHE A 18 16.57 5.83 25.79
CA PHE A 18 15.73 5.77 24.61
C PHE A 18 15.46 4.29 24.33
N ALA A 19 14.26 3.82 24.64
CA ALA A 19 13.80 2.52 24.19
C ALA A 19 13.74 2.57 22.66
N GLN A 20 14.66 1.86 22.00
CA GLN A 20 14.66 1.71 20.55
C GLN A 20 13.45 0.83 20.21
N VAL A 21 12.36 1.46 19.74
CA VAL A 21 11.20 0.73 19.23
C VAL A 21 11.68 -0.06 18.02
N ASN A 22 11.81 -1.36 18.19
CA ASN A 22 12.20 -2.27 17.12
C ASN A 22 11.02 -2.38 16.15
N THR A 23 10.93 -1.45 15.19
CA THR A 23 9.85 -1.38 14.20
C THR A 23 10.05 -2.54 13.22
N THR A 24 9.18 -3.52 13.29
CA THR A 24 9.17 -4.63 12.35
C THR A 24 8.20 -4.36 11.21
N TYR A 25 8.64 -4.58 9.98
CA TYR A 25 7.83 -4.47 8.78
C TYR A 25 7.61 -5.86 8.21
N SER A 26 6.41 -6.08 7.67
CA SER A 26 6.07 -7.29 6.94
C SER A 26 5.40 -6.96 5.61
N LEU A 27 5.62 -7.81 4.62
CA LEU A 27 4.88 -7.82 3.37
C LEU A 27 3.91 -8.99 3.41
N LYS A 28 2.62 -8.71 3.23
CA LYS A 28 1.56 -9.71 3.14
C LYS A 28 1.06 -9.76 1.71
N VAL A 29 1.22 -10.90 1.06
CA VAL A 29 0.62 -11.17 -0.25
C VAL A 29 -0.87 -11.40 -0.03
N LEU A 30 -1.71 -10.60 -0.70
CA LEU A 30 -3.16 -10.65 -0.57
C LEU A 30 -3.83 -11.40 -1.73
N GLY A 31 -3.16 -11.47 -2.86
CA GLY A 31 -3.60 -12.19 -4.04
C GLY A 31 -2.47 -12.38 -5.04
N VAL A 32 -2.62 -13.35 -5.95
CA VAL A 32 -1.57 -13.76 -6.89
C VAL A 32 -2.11 -14.13 -8.28
N VAL A 33 -3.41 -13.98 -8.53
CA VAL A 33 -3.99 -14.31 -9.82
C VAL A 33 -4.21 -13.06 -10.67
N GLN A 34 -4.38 -13.28 -11.97
CA GLN A 34 -4.62 -12.22 -12.95
C GLN A 34 -5.99 -11.54 -12.75
N ASP A 35 -6.22 -10.44 -13.41
CA ASP A 35 -7.37 -9.53 -13.33
C ASP A 35 -8.74 -10.21 -13.30
N GLY A 36 -8.90 -11.29 -14.04
CA GLY A 36 -10.15 -12.04 -14.11
C GLY A 36 -10.49 -12.87 -12.86
N GLY A 37 -9.57 -12.96 -11.90
CA GLY A 37 -9.77 -13.75 -10.68
C GLY A 37 -9.72 -15.27 -10.91
N LEU A 38 -9.91 -16.03 -9.83
CA LEU A 38 -10.06 -17.48 -9.85
C LEU A 38 -11.20 -17.88 -8.88
N PRO A 39 -12.30 -18.53 -9.35
CA PRO A 39 -12.59 -18.90 -10.74
C PRO A 39 -12.71 -17.71 -11.69
N HIS A 40 -12.38 -17.92 -12.96
CA HIS A 40 -12.44 -16.89 -13.98
C HIS A 40 -13.77 -16.93 -14.71
N LEU A 41 -14.48 -15.80 -14.80
CA LEU A 41 -15.79 -15.69 -15.42
C LEU A 41 -15.79 -16.25 -16.86
N GLY A 42 -16.65 -17.24 -17.12
CA GLY A 42 -16.84 -17.85 -18.44
C GLY A 42 -15.69 -18.75 -18.90
N SER A 43 -14.73 -19.07 -18.03
CA SER A 43 -13.64 -20.00 -18.37
C SER A 43 -14.03 -21.45 -18.09
N ASN A 44 -13.87 -22.30 -19.11
CA ASN A 44 -14.03 -23.75 -18.98
C ASN A 44 -12.68 -24.48 -18.78
N LYS A 45 -11.60 -23.76 -18.58
CA LYS A 45 -10.28 -24.35 -18.33
C LYS A 45 -10.21 -24.92 -16.93
N LEU A 46 -9.65 -26.11 -16.77
CA LEU A 46 -9.49 -26.80 -15.48
C LEU A 46 -8.79 -25.93 -14.40
N CYS A 47 -7.88 -25.05 -14.81
CA CYS A 47 -7.23 -24.11 -13.88
C CYS A 47 -8.13 -22.97 -13.37
N CYS A 48 -9.29 -22.76 -14.01
CA CYS A 48 -10.02 -21.51 -13.85
C CYS A 48 -11.53 -21.70 -13.68
N ASP A 49 -11.99 -22.95 -13.52
CA ASP A 49 -13.40 -23.28 -13.37
C ASP A 49 -13.88 -23.21 -11.91
N GLU A 50 -15.18 -23.39 -11.71
CA GLU A 50 -15.84 -23.32 -10.41
C GLU A 50 -15.41 -24.41 -9.42
N THR A 51 -14.73 -25.45 -9.88
CA THR A 51 -14.24 -26.54 -9.01
C THR A 51 -12.97 -26.17 -8.26
N GLN A 52 -12.32 -25.08 -8.67
CA GLN A 52 -11.12 -24.57 -8.02
C GLN A 52 -11.44 -23.74 -6.77
N SER A 53 -10.60 -23.83 -5.78
CA SER A 53 -10.68 -22.94 -4.62
C SER A 53 -10.46 -21.48 -5.05
N LYS A 54 -11.26 -20.55 -4.51
CA LYS A 54 -11.13 -19.12 -4.80
C LYS A 54 -9.71 -18.63 -4.48
N SER A 55 -9.09 -17.95 -5.44
CA SER A 55 -7.85 -17.20 -5.26
C SER A 55 -8.05 -15.76 -5.70
N TYR A 56 -7.43 -14.84 -4.98
CA TYR A 56 -7.66 -13.42 -5.18
C TYR A 56 -6.71 -12.81 -6.20
N VAL A 57 -7.19 -11.77 -6.86
CA VAL A 57 -6.42 -10.95 -7.80
C VAL A 57 -5.21 -10.32 -7.10
N THR A 58 -4.13 -10.18 -7.85
CA THR A 58 -2.83 -9.72 -7.34
C THR A 58 -2.95 -8.42 -6.54
N SER A 59 -2.48 -8.47 -5.31
CA SER A 59 -2.33 -7.31 -4.42
C SER A 59 -1.34 -7.62 -3.30
N LEU A 60 -0.66 -6.59 -2.80
CA LEU A 60 0.35 -6.69 -1.74
C LEU A 60 0.09 -5.64 -0.67
N MET A 61 0.35 -5.97 0.58
CA MET A 61 0.26 -5.03 1.69
C MET A 61 1.59 -4.95 2.44
N LEU A 62 2.08 -3.74 2.64
CA LEU A 62 3.16 -3.42 3.56
C LEU A 62 2.57 -3.04 4.91
N ILE A 63 3.02 -3.69 5.97
CA ILE A 63 2.52 -3.48 7.34
C ILE A 63 3.69 -3.06 8.24
N ASN A 64 3.53 -1.94 8.94
CA ASN A 64 4.38 -1.58 10.06
C ASN A 64 3.76 -2.12 11.35
N ASN A 65 4.31 -3.21 11.88
CA ASN A 65 3.77 -3.88 13.06
C ASN A 65 4.03 -3.11 14.37
N GLY A 66 5.00 -2.20 14.37
CA GLY A 66 5.33 -1.38 15.54
C GLY A 66 4.35 -0.22 15.76
N ASN A 67 3.92 0.42 14.68
CA ASN A 67 3.06 1.61 14.69
C ASN A 67 1.65 1.34 14.18
N ASN A 68 1.30 0.09 13.87
CA ASN A 68 -0.03 -0.34 13.40
C ASN A 68 -0.53 0.46 12.19
N TYR A 69 0.30 0.67 11.17
CA TYR A 69 -0.14 1.25 9.92
C TYR A 69 0.27 0.39 8.72
N SER A 70 -0.42 0.59 7.61
CA SER A 70 -0.22 -0.19 6.40
C SER A 70 -0.37 0.65 5.12
N TYR A 71 0.24 0.15 4.05
CA TYR A 71 0.06 0.62 2.69
C TYR A 71 -0.31 -0.54 1.79
N LEU A 72 -1.27 -0.32 0.90
CA LEU A 72 -1.73 -1.30 -0.08
C LEU A 72 -1.05 -1.03 -1.43
N PHE A 73 -0.69 -2.07 -2.15
CA PHE A 73 -0.26 -2.02 -3.54
C PHE A 73 -1.31 -2.74 -4.38
N ASP A 74 -1.97 -1.97 -5.23
CA ASP A 74 -3.15 -2.26 -6.01
C ASP A 74 -4.43 -2.54 -5.20
N ALA A 75 -5.49 -1.87 -5.61
CA ALA A 75 -6.85 -2.04 -5.09
C ALA A 75 -7.64 -2.95 -6.02
N SER A 76 -7.49 -4.25 -5.84
CA SER A 76 -8.11 -5.27 -6.69
C SER A 76 -9.63 -5.34 -6.53
N PRO A 77 -10.36 -5.98 -7.45
CA PRO A 77 -11.80 -6.22 -7.30
C PRO A 77 -12.15 -7.09 -6.07
N ASP A 78 -11.18 -7.88 -5.55
CA ASP A 78 -11.35 -8.73 -4.37
C ASP A 78 -11.03 -8.01 -3.05
N ILE A 79 -10.90 -6.69 -3.05
CA ILE A 79 -10.40 -5.90 -1.93
C ILE A 79 -11.16 -6.14 -0.61
N ASN A 80 -12.46 -6.40 -0.68
CA ASN A 80 -13.28 -6.65 0.49
C ASN A 80 -12.79 -7.89 1.26
N GLU A 81 -12.57 -8.98 0.54
CA GLU A 81 -12.08 -10.22 1.14
C GLU A 81 -10.62 -10.10 1.54
N GLN A 82 -9.82 -9.45 0.69
CA GLN A 82 -8.39 -9.24 0.95
C GLN A 82 -8.12 -8.42 2.20
N LEU A 83 -8.96 -7.44 2.51
CA LEU A 83 -8.80 -6.55 3.66
C LEU A 83 -9.70 -6.90 4.86
N ASN A 84 -10.54 -7.93 4.75
CA ASN A 84 -11.47 -8.33 5.81
C ASN A 84 -10.79 -8.59 7.16
N PHE A 85 -9.53 -9.07 7.17
CA PHE A 85 -8.76 -9.28 8.40
C PHE A 85 -8.45 -7.98 9.18
N MET A 86 -8.56 -6.82 8.54
CA MET A 86 -8.35 -5.52 9.19
C MET A 86 -9.57 -5.08 10.02
N GLY A 87 -10.78 -5.48 9.60
CA GLY A 87 -12.02 -5.03 10.23
C GLY A 87 -12.08 -3.49 10.30
N ASP A 88 -12.57 -2.95 11.41
CA ASP A 88 -12.69 -1.48 11.60
C ASP A 88 -11.37 -0.72 11.59
N ARG A 89 -10.26 -1.41 11.80
CA ARG A 89 -8.92 -0.81 11.78
C ARG A 89 -8.54 -0.23 10.41
N ILE A 90 -9.18 -0.67 9.32
CA ILE A 90 -8.90 -0.16 7.97
C ILE A 90 -8.99 1.37 7.90
N LYS A 91 -9.93 1.98 8.63
CA LYS A 91 -10.13 3.43 8.66
C LYS A 91 -8.97 4.22 9.27
N ASN A 92 -8.24 3.59 10.19
CA ASN A 92 -7.16 4.23 10.93
C ASN A 92 -5.78 3.76 10.49
N ASP A 93 -5.64 2.50 10.12
CA ASP A 93 -4.35 1.87 9.89
C ASP A 93 -3.93 1.90 8.42
N LEU A 94 -4.86 1.95 7.46
CA LEU A 94 -4.53 2.10 6.05
C LEU A 94 -4.18 3.56 5.73
N LYS A 95 -2.90 3.83 5.47
CA LYS A 95 -2.37 5.19 5.25
C LYS A 95 -2.29 5.57 3.77
N GLY A 96 -2.30 4.59 2.87
CA GLY A 96 -2.28 4.88 1.45
C GLY A 96 -2.31 3.66 0.56
N ILE A 97 -2.55 3.90 -0.71
CA ILE A 97 -2.69 2.91 -1.76
C ILE A 97 -1.80 3.32 -2.93
N PHE A 98 -0.89 2.44 -3.33
CA PHE A 98 -0.04 2.61 -4.50
C PHE A 98 -0.65 1.86 -5.68
N LEU A 99 -0.94 2.53 -6.77
CA LEU A 99 -1.52 1.92 -7.98
C LEU A 99 -0.46 1.68 -9.04
N THR A 100 -0.47 0.50 -9.63
CA THR A 100 0.47 0.16 -10.69
C THR A 100 0.01 0.67 -12.05
N HIS A 101 -1.25 0.43 -12.43
CA HIS A 101 -1.80 0.84 -13.72
C HIS A 101 -3.33 0.70 -13.80
N ALA A 102 -3.93 1.15 -14.91
CA ALA A 102 -5.37 1.21 -15.12
C ALA A 102 -5.95 -0.04 -15.82
N HIS A 103 -5.57 -1.24 -15.40
CA HIS A 103 -6.30 -2.47 -15.71
C HIS A 103 -7.19 -2.87 -14.55
N ILE A 104 -8.32 -3.52 -14.84
CA ILE A 104 -9.42 -3.73 -13.87
C ILE A 104 -9.00 -4.45 -12.60
N GLY A 105 -8.00 -5.30 -12.65
CA GLY A 105 -7.47 -6.02 -11.49
C GLY A 105 -6.75 -5.14 -10.47
N HIS A 106 -6.37 -3.90 -10.82
CA HIS A 106 -5.41 -3.11 -10.03
C HIS A 106 -6.01 -1.86 -9.38
N TYR A 107 -7.20 -1.39 -9.82
CA TYR A 107 -7.75 -0.14 -9.31
C TYR A 107 -9.26 -0.16 -9.07
N THR A 108 -9.99 -1.17 -9.56
CA THR A 108 -11.47 -1.17 -9.45
C THR A 108 -11.95 -1.25 -8.02
N GLY A 109 -11.19 -1.87 -7.13
CA GLY A 109 -11.49 -1.92 -5.71
C GLY A 109 -11.50 -0.56 -4.99
N LEU A 110 -10.94 0.49 -5.61
CA LEU A 110 -11.07 1.85 -5.07
C LEU A 110 -12.52 2.29 -4.85
N MET A 111 -13.47 1.73 -5.59
CA MET A 111 -14.89 2.03 -5.42
C MET A 111 -15.38 1.79 -3.99
N TYR A 112 -14.82 0.80 -3.30
CA TYR A 112 -15.22 0.47 -1.92
C TYR A 112 -14.77 1.50 -0.88
N PHE A 113 -13.94 2.47 -1.26
CA PHE A 113 -13.59 3.60 -0.40
C PHE A 113 -14.60 4.75 -0.49
N GLY A 114 -15.52 4.69 -1.46
CA GLY A 114 -16.58 5.68 -1.66
C GLY A 114 -17.66 5.68 -0.57
N ARG A 115 -18.54 6.68 -0.67
CA ARG A 115 -19.59 6.95 0.32
C ARG A 115 -20.61 5.82 0.46
N GLU A 116 -20.76 4.99 -0.57
CA GLU A 116 -21.71 3.87 -0.59
C GLU A 116 -21.19 2.65 0.19
N ALA A 117 -19.88 2.62 0.54
CA ALA A 117 -19.24 1.52 1.27
C ALA A 117 -18.49 2.05 2.49
N LEU A 118 -17.16 2.15 2.43
CA LEU A 118 -16.33 2.54 3.59
C LEU A 118 -16.51 4.01 3.99
N ASN A 119 -16.87 4.88 3.02
CA ASN A 119 -16.94 6.32 3.18
C ASN A 119 -15.65 6.88 3.83
N SER A 120 -14.53 6.49 3.27
CA SER A 120 -13.21 6.90 3.76
C SER A 120 -13.04 8.41 3.69
N LYS A 121 -12.09 8.92 4.44
CA LYS A 121 -11.74 10.34 4.42
C LYS A 121 -10.27 10.50 4.11
N SER A 122 -10.02 11.05 2.91
CA SER A 122 -8.70 11.49 2.46
C SER A 122 -7.63 10.41 2.50
N ILE A 123 -7.96 9.16 2.11
CA ILE A 123 -6.94 8.11 1.95
C ILE A 123 -6.04 8.51 0.78
N ASN A 124 -4.73 8.55 1.00
CA ASN A 124 -3.78 8.85 -0.07
C ASN A 124 -3.76 7.73 -1.12
N VAL A 125 -3.91 8.10 -2.39
CA VAL A 125 -3.72 7.22 -3.54
C VAL A 125 -2.53 7.73 -4.34
N TYR A 126 -1.47 6.95 -4.38
CA TYR A 126 -0.25 7.27 -5.10
C TYR A 126 -0.36 6.73 -6.52
N ALA A 127 -0.28 7.61 -7.51
CA ALA A 127 -0.53 7.27 -8.91
C ALA A 127 0.37 8.05 -9.87
N MET A 128 0.75 7.42 -10.96
CA MET A 128 1.47 8.10 -12.06
C MET A 128 0.56 9.14 -12.75
N PRO A 129 1.12 10.13 -13.48
CA PRO A 129 0.35 11.26 -13.99
C PRO A 129 -0.87 10.89 -14.84
N ARG A 130 -0.74 9.91 -15.76
CA ARG A 130 -1.87 9.46 -16.58
C ARG A 130 -2.90 8.71 -15.77
N MET A 131 -2.44 7.88 -14.80
CA MET A 131 -3.33 7.19 -13.87
C MET A 131 -4.11 8.16 -12.99
N LYS A 132 -3.47 9.21 -12.48
CA LYS A 132 -4.13 10.29 -11.75
C LYS A 132 -5.22 10.94 -12.60
N LYS A 133 -4.87 11.38 -13.82
CA LYS A 133 -5.82 11.98 -14.76
C LYS A 133 -6.98 11.06 -15.08
N PHE A 134 -6.71 9.76 -15.25
CA PHE A 134 -7.74 8.76 -15.49
C PHE A 134 -8.75 8.70 -14.33
N LEU A 135 -8.31 8.64 -13.09
CA LEU A 135 -9.18 8.61 -11.92
C LEU A 135 -9.98 9.91 -11.74
N GLU A 136 -9.35 11.06 -11.96
CA GLU A 136 -9.99 12.36 -11.82
C GLU A 136 -11.06 12.64 -12.87
N GLN A 137 -10.96 12.04 -14.06
CA GLN A 137 -11.84 12.32 -15.20
C GLN A 137 -12.90 11.27 -15.48
N ASN A 138 -12.84 10.10 -14.84
CA ASN A 138 -13.77 9.01 -15.10
C ASN A 138 -14.57 8.62 -13.85
N GLY A 139 -15.90 8.56 -14.01
CA GLY A 139 -16.75 7.97 -12.99
C GLY A 139 -16.57 6.44 -12.91
N PRO A 140 -16.77 5.82 -11.74
CA PRO A 140 -17.16 6.47 -10.48
C PRO A 140 -15.99 7.06 -9.67
N TRP A 141 -14.72 6.86 -10.07
CA TRP A 141 -13.54 7.28 -9.29
C TRP A 141 -13.44 8.80 -9.12
N SER A 142 -13.84 9.57 -10.12
CA SER A 142 -13.89 11.04 -10.02
C SER A 142 -14.79 11.54 -8.88
N GLN A 143 -15.84 10.78 -8.52
CA GLN A 143 -16.67 11.08 -7.37
C GLN A 143 -15.89 10.88 -6.05
N LEU A 144 -15.07 9.85 -5.95
CA LEU A 144 -14.25 9.61 -4.76
C LEU A 144 -13.26 10.77 -4.52
N VAL A 145 -12.73 11.33 -5.61
CA VAL A 145 -11.84 12.51 -5.55
C VAL A 145 -12.63 13.75 -5.13
N SER A 146 -13.77 14.01 -5.78
CA SER A 146 -14.58 15.21 -5.50
C SER A 146 -15.21 15.23 -4.10
N LEU A 147 -15.48 14.05 -3.52
CA LEU A 147 -15.98 13.88 -2.16
C LEU A 147 -14.86 13.71 -1.10
N GLU A 148 -13.62 13.83 -1.52
CA GLU A 148 -12.43 13.65 -0.66
C GLU A 148 -12.41 12.28 0.05
N ASN A 149 -13.02 11.26 -0.55
CA ASN A 149 -12.85 9.89 -0.06
C ASN A 149 -11.41 9.42 -0.27
N ILE A 150 -10.81 9.85 -1.39
CA ILE A 150 -9.39 9.66 -1.72
C ILE A 150 -8.73 10.99 -2.07
N LEU A 151 -7.43 11.10 -1.79
CA LEU A 151 -6.57 12.18 -2.26
C LEU A 151 -5.49 11.58 -3.17
N ILE A 152 -5.33 12.11 -4.39
CA ILE A 152 -4.36 11.57 -5.32
C ILE A 152 -3.02 12.31 -5.20
N THR A 153 -1.99 11.60 -4.78
CA THR A 153 -0.61 12.05 -4.78
C THR A 153 0.08 11.57 -6.05
N GLU A 154 0.51 12.53 -6.88
CA GLU A 154 1.18 12.24 -8.13
C GLU A 154 2.60 11.71 -7.90
N LEU A 155 2.93 10.63 -8.60
CA LEU A 155 4.25 10.00 -8.59
C LEU A 155 5.05 10.44 -9.84
N ASN A 156 6.37 10.33 -9.73
CA ASN A 156 7.27 10.45 -10.87
C ASN A 156 8.13 9.19 -10.96
N ASN A 157 8.37 8.74 -12.19
CA ASN A 157 9.20 7.55 -12.43
C ASN A 157 10.57 7.69 -11.73
N ASN A 158 11.00 6.63 -11.07
CA ASN A 158 12.24 6.56 -10.28
C ASN A 158 12.35 7.52 -9.08
N SER A 159 11.33 8.30 -8.75
CA SER A 159 11.35 9.15 -7.55
C SER A 159 11.30 8.30 -6.27
N MET A 160 11.93 8.79 -5.20
CA MET A 160 11.90 8.11 -3.90
C MET A 160 10.83 8.74 -3.01
N ILE A 161 9.90 7.94 -2.54
CA ILE A 161 8.85 8.33 -1.61
C ILE A 161 9.18 7.74 -0.24
N SER A 162 9.43 8.59 0.75
CA SER A 162 9.62 8.16 2.13
C SER A 162 8.27 7.95 2.79
N LEU A 163 8.01 6.76 3.32
CA LEU A 163 6.83 6.48 4.12
C LEU A 163 7.08 6.80 5.60
N ASP A 164 8.30 6.53 6.03
CA ASP A 164 8.83 6.90 7.35
C ASP A 164 10.38 6.92 7.31
N SER A 165 11.03 6.94 8.46
CA SER A 165 12.50 6.96 8.56
C SER A 165 13.19 5.67 8.04
N ASN A 166 12.45 4.57 7.86
CA ASN A 166 13.01 3.23 7.60
C ASN A 166 12.54 2.63 6.27
N VAL A 167 11.47 3.17 5.68
CA VAL A 167 10.85 2.61 4.47
C VAL A 167 10.71 3.65 3.38
N MET A 168 11.18 3.29 2.19
CA MET A 168 11.02 4.10 0.99
C MET A 168 10.42 3.25 -0.13
N ILE A 169 9.63 3.90 -0.98
CA ILE A 169 9.03 3.30 -2.17
C ILE A 169 9.56 4.02 -3.40
N GLN A 170 9.86 3.26 -4.45
CA GLN A 170 10.30 3.80 -5.74
C GLN A 170 9.46 3.18 -6.85
N PRO A 171 8.62 3.95 -7.56
CA PRO A 171 7.98 3.49 -8.78
C PRO A 171 9.01 3.35 -9.89
N ILE A 172 8.88 2.29 -10.69
CA ILE A 172 9.67 2.03 -11.88
C ILE A 172 8.74 1.69 -13.04
N GLU A 173 8.80 2.44 -14.11
CA GLU A 173 8.04 2.09 -15.31
C GLU A 173 8.52 0.76 -15.89
N VAL A 174 7.56 -0.06 -16.29
CA VAL A 174 7.78 -1.37 -16.91
C VAL A 174 6.99 -1.48 -18.21
N PRO A 175 7.49 -2.24 -19.19
CA PRO A 175 6.77 -2.43 -20.45
C PRO A 175 5.52 -3.27 -20.22
N HIS A 176 4.37 -2.66 -20.45
CA HIS A 176 3.06 -3.29 -20.46
C HIS A 176 2.08 -2.40 -21.22
N ARG A 177 0.92 -2.94 -21.61
CA ARG A 177 -0.08 -2.21 -22.42
C ARG A 177 -0.54 -0.92 -21.74
N PRO A 178 -0.25 0.27 -22.34
CA PRO A 178 -0.49 1.56 -21.68
C PRO A 178 -1.79 2.23 -22.17
N GLU A 179 -2.91 1.53 -22.19
CA GLU A 179 -4.16 2.06 -22.77
C GLU A 179 -4.61 3.35 -22.09
N PHE A 180 -4.68 3.36 -20.74
CA PHE A 180 -5.20 4.48 -19.97
C PHE A 180 -4.18 5.14 -19.06
N SER A 181 -3.11 4.44 -18.70
CA SER A 181 -2.10 4.92 -17.75
C SER A 181 -0.71 4.42 -18.12
N GLU A 182 0.31 4.95 -17.45
CA GLU A 182 1.60 4.28 -17.33
C GLU A 182 1.40 2.95 -16.61
N THR A 183 2.35 2.01 -16.80
CA THR A 183 2.45 0.82 -15.95
C THR A 183 3.74 0.88 -15.15
N VAL A 184 3.62 0.77 -13.84
CA VAL A 184 4.76 0.77 -12.93
C VAL A 184 4.79 -0.47 -12.05
N GLY A 185 6.00 -0.90 -11.71
CA GLY A 185 6.25 -1.72 -10.52
C GLY A 185 6.77 -0.85 -9.38
N TYR A 186 6.90 -1.44 -8.20
CA TYR A 186 7.39 -0.75 -7.01
C TYR A 186 8.57 -1.48 -6.40
N LYS A 187 9.70 -0.76 -6.24
CA LYS A 187 10.78 -1.19 -5.34
C LYS A 187 10.46 -0.72 -3.94
N ILE A 188 10.43 -1.63 -3.00
CA ILE A 188 10.13 -1.39 -1.59
C ILE A 188 11.44 -1.56 -0.82
N TYR A 189 11.93 -0.48 -0.24
CA TYR A 189 13.16 -0.48 0.54
C TYR A 189 12.79 -0.47 2.03
N GLY A 190 12.98 -1.59 2.69
CA GLY A 190 12.85 -1.71 4.14
C GLY A 190 14.19 -1.59 4.85
N PRO A 191 14.21 -1.59 6.19
CA PRO A 191 15.44 -1.39 6.97
C PRO A 191 16.51 -2.48 6.74
N ASN A 192 16.09 -3.71 6.46
CA ASN A 192 16.99 -4.85 6.33
C ASN A 192 16.88 -5.59 4.99
N LYS A 193 15.78 -5.38 4.26
CA LYS A 193 15.48 -6.10 3.01
C LYS A 193 14.86 -5.16 2.00
N LYS A 194 14.94 -5.56 0.74
CA LYS A 194 14.26 -4.92 -0.38
C LYS A 194 13.33 -5.94 -1.02
N ALA A 195 12.20 -5.45 -1.52
CA ALA A 195 11.28 -6.24 -2.31
C ALA A 195 10.97 -5.53 -3.63
N LEU A 196 10.53 -6.29 -4.61
CA LEU A 196 10.07 -5.80 -5.90
C LEU A 196 8.68 -6.35 -6.14
N PHE A 197 7.72 -5.45 -6.38
CA PHE A 197 6.35 -5.79 -6.76
C PHE A 197 6.11 -5.32 -8.19
N ILE A 198 5.98 -6.25 -9.11
CA ILE A 198 5.64 -6.03 -10.52
C ILE A 198 4.56 -7.05 -10.84
N PRO A 199 3.27 -6.68 -10.74
CA PRO A 199 2.19 -7.62 -11.02
C PRO A 199 2.11 -7.95 -12.51
N ASP A 200 2.27 -6.95 -13.38
CA ASP A 200 2.16 -7.09 -14.82
C ASP A 200 3.38 -6.53 -15.53
N ILE A 201 3.92 -7.31 -16.44
CA ILE A 201 5.06 -6.95 -17.29
C ILE A 201 5.07 -7.83 -18.56
N ASP A 202 5.31 -7.22 -19.71
CA ASP A 202 5.39 -7.96 -20.99
C ASP A 202 6.80 -8.51 -21.26
N LYS A 203 7.82 -7.84 -20.73
CA LYS A 203 9.24 -8.21 -20.95
C LYS A 203 10.08 -7.83 -19.72
N TRP A 204 11.02 -8.67 -19.42
CA TRP A 204 12.11 -8.44 -18.46
C TRP A 204 13.33 -7.85 -19.13
#